data_d34503060dba4d5cbbd7233caa3a3b32
#
_entry.id   d34503060dba4d5cbbd7233caa3a3b32
#
_cell.length_a   1.000
_cell.length_b   1.000
_cell.length_c   1.000
_cell.angle_alpha   90.00
_cell.angle_beta   90.00
_cell.angle_gamma   90.00
#
_symmetry.space_group_name_H-M   'P 1'
#
loop_
_entity.id
_entity.type
_entity.pdbx_description
1 polymer ?
#
loop_
_entity_poly.entity_id
_entity_poly.type
_entity_poly.pdbx_seq_one_letter_code
_entity_poly.pdbx_strand_id
1 'polypeptide(L)'
;PMSESPPRTAVIGAGISGLTSGKMLKDYGVPHTIFELSDRIGGNWAFGNPNGLSSAYRSLHIDTSKERLSFKDFPIPQHFPSFPHHSDIKAYLDSYADTFGLLENIEFNNGVRHAGLRPDGRWDITDQQGSTREFDLLVVGNGHHWDARYPDFPGEFTGESLHSHHYIDPQSPLDLTGKRILVVGIGNSAA
;
A
#
# COMPACT_ATOMS: atom_id res chain seq x y z
N PRO A 1 -21.09 -28.24 -13.51
CA PRO A 1 -20.94 -28.61 -12.13
C PRO A 1 -19.87 -27.70 -11.52
N MET A 2 -20.27 -26.86 -10.59
CA MET A 2 -19.34 -26.01 -9.86
C MET A 2 -18.43 -26.93 -9.07
N SER A 3 -17.12 -26.68 -9.09
CA SER A 3 -16.11 -27.37 -8.28
C SER A 3 -16.59 -27.36 -6.81
N GLU A 4 -16.56 -28.51 -6.15
CA GLU A 4 -16.97 -28.64 -4.73
C GLU A 4 -16.04 -27.87 -3.75
N SER A 5 -14.93 -27.35 -4.24
CA SER A 5 -13.98 -26.54 -3.44
C SER A 5 -14.21 -25.03 -3.65
N PRO A 6 -14.10 -24.23 -2.59
CA PRO A 6 -14.22 -22.78 -2.72
C PRO A 6 -13.14 -22.20 -3.65
N PRO A 7 -13.42 -21.11 -4.38
CA PRO A 7 -12.49 -20.51 -5.33
C PRO A 7 -11.23 -20.01 -4.61
N ARG A 8 -10.06 -20.28 -5.20
CA ARG A 8 -8.78 -19.76 -4.72
C ARG A 8 -8.56 -18.35 -5.22
N THR A 9 -8.21 -17.44 -4.33
CA THR A 9 -8.03 -16.02 -4.67
C THR A 9 -6.57 -15.57 -4.50
N ALA A 10 -6.03 -14.91 -5.53
CA ALA A 10 -4.80 -14.14 -5.40
C ALA A 10 -5.11 -12.71 -4.99
N VAL A 11 -4.38 -12.16 -4.03
CA VAL A 11 -4.46 -10.74 -3.63
C VAL A 11 -3.08 -10.12 -3.85
N ILE A 12 -3.02 -9.01 -4.59
CA ILE A 12 -1.76 -8.30 -4.84
C ILE A 12 -1.62 -7.14 -3.86
N GLY A 13 -0.57 -7.19 -3.04
CA GLY A 13 -0.21 -6.17 -2.05
C GLY A 13 -0.82 -6.40 -0.67
N ALA A 14 -0.02 -6.20 0.38
CA ALA A 14 -0.42 -6.24 1.80
C ALA A 14 -0.52 -4.84 2.43
N GLY A 15 -0.92 -3.85 1.64
CA GLY A 15 -1.38 -2.56 2.12
C GLY A 15 -2.79 -2.64 2.70
N ILE A 16 -3.38 -1.50 3.02
CA ILE A 16 -4.73 -1.41 3.62
C ILE A 16 -5.78 -2.21 2.80
N SER A 17 -5.77 -2.08 1.47
CA SER A 17 -6.72 -2.77 0.58
C SER A 17 -6.54 -4.29 0.59
N GLY A 18 -5.28 -4.76 0.54
CA GLY A 18 -5.00 -6.20 0.57
C GLY A 18 -5.34 -6.84 1.90
N LEU A 19 -5.01 -6.17 3.01
CA LEU A 19 -5.34 -6.65 4.35
C LEU A 19 -6.85 -6.75 4.58
N THR A 20 -7.61 -5.71 4.21
CA THR A 20 -9.07 -5.74 4.35
C THR A 20 -9.73 -6.78 3.43
N SER A 21 -9.21 -6.93 2.21
CA SER A 21 -9.67 -7.99 1.30
C SER A 21 -9.37 -9.38 1.85
N GLY A 22 -8.15 -9.60 2.37
CA GLY A 22 -7.76 -10.86 2.99
C GLY A 22 -8.63 -11.21 4.20
N LYS A 23 -8.94 -10.23 5.05
CA LYS A 23 -9.88 -10.41 6.17
C LYS A 23 -11.26 -10.83 5.68
N MET A 24 -11.81 -10.16 4.67
CA MET A 24 -13.12 -10.52 4.12
C MET A 24 -13.11 -11.93 3.51
N LEU A 25 -12.08 -12.28 2.75
CA LEU A 25 -11.94 -13.62 2.19
C LEU A 25 -11.87 -14.68 3.28
N LYS A 26 -11.14 -14.41 4.37
CA LYS A 26 -11.03 -15.29 5.53
C LYS A 26 -12.37 -15.47 6.22
N ASP A 27 -13.14 -14.40 6.45
CA ASP A 27 -14.47 -14.45 7.06
C ASP A 27 -15.46 -15.31 6.27
N TYR A 28 -15.34 -15.30 4.95
CA TYR A 28 -16.18 -16.13 4.06
C TYR A 28 -15.60 -17.53 3.79
N GLY A 29 -14.48 -17.90 4.43
CA GLY A 29 -13.84 -19.19 4.22
C GLY A 29 -13.26 -19.39 2.82
N VAL A 30 -12.91 -18.30 2.13
CA VAL A 30 -12.33 -18.34 0.78
C VAL A 30 -10.81 -18.45 0.87
N PRO A 31 -10.22 -19.56 0.36
CA PRO A 31 -8.77 -19.73 0.32
C PRO A 31 -8.10 -18.63 -0.49
N HIS A 32 -7.07 -17.99 0.09
CA HIS A 32 -6.38 -16.89 -0.59
C HIS A 32 -4.90 -16.83 -0.22
N THR A 33 -4.15 -16.20 -1.11
CA THR A 33 -2.74 -15.84 -0.92
C THR A 33 -2.58 -14.36 -1.19
N ILE A 34 -1.96 -13.64 -0.26
CA ILE A 34 -1.61 -12.23 -0.41
C ILE A 34 -0.13 -12.16 -0.80
N PHE A 35 0.15 -11.65 -1.98
CA PHE A 35 1.51 -11.44 -2.47
C PHE A 35 1.99 -10.06 -2.06
N GLU A 36 3.08 -9.98 -1.28
CA GLU A 36 3.66 -8.71 -0.85
C GLU A 36 5.10 -8.58 -1.33
N LEU A 37 5.36 -7.47 -2.03
CA LEU A 37 6.69 -7.16 -2.56
C LEU A 37 7.72 -6.90 -1.46
N SER A 38 7.26 -6.33 -0.34
CA SER A 38 8.08 -5.95 0.80
C SER A 38 8.25 -7.09 1.82
N ASP A 39 9.14 -6.87 2.78
CA ASP A 39 9.31 -7.70 3.97
C ASP A 39 8.26 -7.40 5.07
N ARG A 40 7.35 -6.46 4.83
CA ARG A 40 6.38 -5.96 5.81
C ARG A 40 5.06 -5.54 5.19
N ILE A 41 4.00 -5.56 6.02
CA ILE A 41 2.70 -5.04 5.65
C ILE A 41 2.64 -3.51 5.77
N GLY A 42 1.54 -2.91 5.29
CA GLY A 42 1.20 -1.52 5.50
C GLY A 42 1.28 -0.65 4.23
N GLY A 43 1.90 -1.15 3.16
CA GLY A 43 1.97 -0.44 1.88
C GLY A 43 2.53 0.97 2.01
N ASN A 44 1.77 1.98 1.61
CA ASN A 44 2.20 3.39 1.70
C ASN A 44 2.45 3.86 3.15
N TRP A 45 1.80 3.27 4.16
CA TRP A 45 1.98 3.63 5.58
C TRP A 45 3.25 3.04 6.20
N ALA A 46 3.96 2.17 5.50
CA ALA A 46 5.25 1.65 5.91
C ALA A 46 6.37 2.64 5.54
N PHE A 47 6.52 3.72 6.34
CA PHE A 47 7.58 4.71 6.14
C PHE A 47 8.96 4.07 6.09
N GLY A 48 9.79 4.50 5.15
CA GLY A 48 11.13 3.95 4.96
C GLY A 48 11.13 2.49 4.48
N ASN A 49 10.06 2.06 3.80
CA ASN A 49 9.99 0.71 3.22
C ASN A 49 11.15 0.50 2.23
N PRO A 50 11.96 -0.58 2.40
CA PRO A 50 13.13 -0.84 1.56
C PRO A 50 12.81 -1.00 0.07
N ASN A 51 11.56 -1.34 -0.28
CA ASN A 51 11.13 -1.44 -1.68
C ASN A 51 11.02 -0.07 -2.40
N GLY A 52 11.13 1.05 -1.67
CA GLY A 52 11.09 2.40 -2.22
C GLY A 52 9.73 2.87 -2.74
N LEU A 53 8.65 2.11 -2.53
CA LEU A 53 7.32 2.40 -3.08
C LEU A 53 6.43 3.24 -2.15
N SER A 54 6.82 3.43 -0.88
CA SER A 54 6.09 4.30 0.04
C SER A 54 6.42 5.77 -0.25
N SER A 55 5.38 6.59 -0.40
CA SER A 55 5.49 8.06 -0.47
C SER A 55 5.27 8.74 0.87
N ALA A 56 5.23 7.98 1.97
CA ALA A 56 5.13 8.55 3.30
C ALA A 56 6.40 9.34 3.64
N TYR A 57 6.22 10.51 4.26
CA TYR A 57 7.30 11.36 4.75
C TYR A 57 7.28 11.43 6.27
N ARG A 58 8.40 11.86 6.88
CA ARG A 58 8.63 11.75 8.33
C ARG A 58 7.52 12.35 9.19
N SER A 59 6.97 13.48 8.80
CA SER A 59 5.92 14.19 9.56
C SER A 59 4.50 13.92 9.05
N LEU A 60 4.31 12.89 8.21
CA LEU A 60 3.00 12.59 7.64
C LEU A 60 1.99 12.25 8.74
N HIS A 61 0.87 12.97 8.73
CA HIS A 61 -0.35 12.64 9.47
C HIS A 61 -1.47 12.38 8.46
N ILE A 62 -2.52 11.65 8.88
CA ILE A 62 -3.70 11.54 8.04
C ILE A 62 -4.39 12.89 7.90
N ASP A 63 -5.01 13.14 6.76
CA ASP A 63 -5.74 14.36 6.42
C ASP A 63 -7.24 14.28 6.75
N THR A 64 -7.70 13.11 7.18
CA THR A 64 -9.05 12.88 7.70
C THR A 64 -8.98 12.52 9.19
N SER A 65 -10.09 12.59 9.91
CA SER A 65 -10.07 12.19 11.33
C SER A 65 -9.99 10.67 11.49
N LYS A 66 -9.46 10.23 12.65
CA LYS A 66 -9.37 8.81 13.00
C LYS A 66 -10.72 8.10 12.96
N GLU A 67 -11.80 8.81 13.28
CA GLU A 67 -13.17 8.29 13.24
C GLU A 67 -13.61 7.93 11.81
N ARG A 68 -13.14 8.71 10.83
CA ARG A 68 -13.43 8.49 9.40
C ARG A 68 -12.60 7.37 8.80
N LEU A 69 -11.34 7.24 9.25
CA LEU A 69 -10.43 6.19 8.77
C LEU A 69 -10.70 4.83 9.44
N SER A 70 -11.28 4.84 10.61
CA SER A 70 -11.53 3.66 11.45
C SER A 70 -12.35 2.60 10.71
N PHE A 71 -11.91 1.34 10.77
CA PHE A 71 -12.75 0.23 10.32
C PHE A 71 -13.90 0.02 11.30
N LYS A 72 -15.08 -0.32 10.77
CA LYS A 72 -16.29 -0.49 11.59
C LYS A 72 -16.16 -1.62 12.61
N ASP A 73 -15.49 -2.70 12.23
CA ASP A 73 -15.28 -3.91 13.03
C ASP A 73 -13.94 -3.91 13.79
N PHE A 74 -13.10 -2.90 13.57
CA PHE A 74 -11.82 -2.72 14.25
C PHE A 74 -11.53 -1.22 14.45
N PRO A 75 -12.10 -0.59 15.49
CA PRO A 75 -11.94 0.83 15.72
C PRO A 75 -10.49 1.24 16.02
N ILE A 76 -10.08 2.40 15.53
CA ILE A 76 -8.80 3.01 15.93
C ILE A 76 -8.82 3.31 17.44
N PRO A 77 -7.74 3.01 18.19
CA PRO A 77 -7.67 3.22 19.64
C PRO A 77 -7.99 4.67 20.04
N GLN A 78 -8.76 4.84 21.11
CA GLN A 78 -9.20 6.16 21.58
C GLN A 78 -8.03 7.09 21.97
N HIS A 79 -6.91 6.53 22.43
CA HIS A 79 -5.73 7.30 22.81
C HIS A 79 -4.93 7.87 21.62
N PHE A 80 -5.23 7.45 20.37
CA PHE A 80 -4.62 8.07 19.20
C PHE A 80 -5.12 9.50 19.02
N PRO A 81 -4.30 10.44 18.52
CA PRO A 81 -4.74 11.80 18.21
C PRO A 81 -5.85 11.79 17.17
N SER A 82 -6.57 12.91 17.01
CA SER A 82 -7.64 13.03 16.00
C SER A 82 -7.12 12.83 14.57
N PHE A 83 -5.88 13.25 14.31
CA PHE A 83 -5.16 13.05 13.05
C PHE A 83 -3.88 12.24 13.36
N PRO A 84 -3.96 10.90 13.38
CA PRO A 84 -2.82 10.06 13.70
C PRO A 84 -1.64 10.25 12.75
N HIS A 85 -0.44 10.11 13.29
CA HIS A 85 0.78 10.05 12.52
C HIS A 85 0.87 8.74 11.71
N HIS A 86 1.67 8.72 10.65
CA HIS A 86 1.83 7.51 9.82
C HIS A 86 2.23 6.27 10.63
N SER A 87 3.05 6.44 11.67
CA SER A 87 3.44 5.32 12.56
C SER A 87 2.28 4.77 13.38
N ASP A 88 1.33 5.61 13.77
CA ASP A 88 0.11 5.16 14.46
C ASP A 88 -0.77 4.34 13.51
N ILE A 89 -0.88 4.80 12.26
CA ILE A 89 -1.63 4.05 11.23
C ILE A 89 -0.95 2.72 10.92
N LYS A 90 0.40 2.70 10.84
CA LYS A 90 1.15 1.46 10.65
C LYS A 90 0.89 0.49 11.83
N ALA A 91 0.97 0.97 13.07
CA ALA A 91 0.69 0.16 14.27
C ALA A 91 -0.76 -0.35 14.29
N TYR A 92 -1.71 0.46 13.86
CA TYR A 92 -3.11 0.06 13.70
C TYR A 92 -3.27 -1.08 12.68
N LEU A 93 -2.61 -1.00 11.53
CA LEU A 93 -2.64 -2.06 10.51
C LEU A 93 -1.93 -3.33 10.98
N ASP A 94 -0.83 -3.21 11.75
CA ASP A 94 -0.16 -4.36 12.37
C ASP A 94 -1.11 -5.08 13.33
N SER A 95 -1.75 -4.32 14.23
CA SER A 95 -2.74 -4.86 15.17
C SER A 95 -3.95 -5.49 14.46
N TYR A 96 -4.38 -4.91 13.34
CA TYR A 96 -5.44 -5.48 12.50
C TYR A 96 -5.02 -6.83 11.93
N ALA A 97 -3.85 -6.90 11.32
CA ALA A 97 -3.36 -8.13 10.73
C ALA A 97 -3.17 -9.25 11.76
N ASP A 98 -2.63 -8.91 12.94
CA ASP A 98 -2.46 -9.87 14.05
C ASP A 98 -3.80 -10.35 14.59
N THR A 99 -4.73 -9.43 14.87
CA THR A 99 -6.04 -9.75 15.44
C THR A 99 -6.84 -10.71 14.57
N PHE A 100 -6.78 -10.52 13.26
CA PHE A 100 -7.51 -11.37 12.32
C PHE A 100 -6.66 -12.51 11.74
N GLY A 101 -5.40 -12.69 12.22
CA GLY A 101 -4.51 -13.78 11.82
C GLY A 101 -4.21 -13.77 10.32
N LEU A 102 -3.99 -12.58 9.73
CA LEU A 102 -3.81 -12.43 8.28
C LEU A 102 -2.39 -12.77 7.82
N LEU A 103 -1.41 -12.69 8.72
CA LEU A 103 0.01 -12.88 8.38
C LEU A 103 0.30 -14.27 7.78
N GLU A 104 -0.45 -15.29 8.19
CA GLU A 104 -0.30 -16.65 7.67
C GLU A 104 -0.64 -16.79 6.16
N ASN A 105 -1.42 -15.84 5.62
CA ASN A 105 -1.83 -15.81 4.21
C ASN A 105 -0.95 -14.90 3.36
N ILE A 106 0.08 -14.24 3.94
CA ILE A 106 0.94 -13.29 3.24
C ILE A 106 2.27 -13.95 2.88
N GLU A 107 2.62 -13.87 1.62
CA GLU A 107 3.95 -14.22 1.12
C GLU A 107 4.76 -12.93 0.96
N PHE A 108 5.63 -12.67 1.92
CA PHE A 108 6.54 -11.52 1.90
C PHE A 108 7.71 -11.72 0.94
N ASN A 109 8.31 -10.60 0.48
CA ASN A 109 9.38 -10.59 -0.51
C ASN A 109 9.01 -11.38 -1.77
N ASN A 110 7.74 -11.42 -2.08
CA ASN A 110 7.17 -12.18 -3.20
C ASN A 110 6.11 -11.36 -3.94
N GLY A 111 6.54 -10.28 -4.59
CA GLY A 111 5.66 -9.44 -5.42
C GLY A 111 5.19 -10.15 -6.69
N VAL A 112 4.06 -9.75 -7.20
CA VAL A 112 3.54 -10.22 -8.49
C VAL A 112 4.22 -9.45 -9.63
N ARG A 113 4.82 -10.17 -10.56
CA ARG A 113 5.43 -9.64 -11.78
C ARG A 113 4.43 -9.56 -12.93
N HIS A 114 3.55 -10.54 -13.03
CA HIS A 114 2.57 -10.63 -14.10
C HIS A 114 1.30 -11.33 -13.62
N ALA A 115 0.15 -10.83 -14.07
CA ALA A 115 -1.15 -11.47 -13.90
C ALA A 115 -1.84 -11.58 -15.26
N GLY A 116 -2.05 -12.78 -15.73
CA GLY A 116 -2.65 -13.07 -17.04
C GLY A 116 -4.02 -13.73 -16.89
N LEU A 117 -5.04 -13.15 -17.54
CA LEU A 117 -6.36 -13.78 -17.62
C LEU A 117 -6.34 -14.90 -18.68
N ARG A 118 -6.73 -16.08 -18.30
CA ARG A 118 -6.80 -17.26 -19.17
C ARG A 118 -8.13 -17.31 -19.93
N PRO A 119 -8.19 -18.04 -21.06
CA PRO A 119 -9.45 -18.24 -21.79
C PRO A 119 -10.56 -18.93 -20.98
N ASP A 120 -10.20 -19.71 -19.96
CA ASP A 120 -11.15 -20.39 -19.07
C ASP A 120 -11.65 -19.49 -17.91
N GLY A 121 -11.24 -18.22 -17.88
CA GLY A 121 -11.64 -17.23 -16.88
C GLY A 121 -10.82 -17.26 -15.58
N ARG A 122 -9.83 -18.16 -15.46
CA ARG A 122 -8.89 -18.19 -14.34
C ARG A 122 -7.69 -17.27 -14.57
N TRP A 123 -6.87 -17.09 -13.55
CA TRP A 123 -5.71 -16.22 -13.57
C TRP A 123 -4.42 -16.99 -13.39
N ASP A 124 -3.45 -16.72 -14.25
CA ASP A 124 -2.05 -17.12 -14.07
C ASP A 124 -1.31 -15.97 -13.37
N ILE A 125 -0.85 -16.21 -12.16
CA ILE A 125 -0.08 -15.24 -11.36
C ILE A 125 1.39 -15.68 -11.36
N THR A 126 2.24 -14.86 -11.98
CA THR A 126 3.69 -15.04 -11.99
C THR A 126 4.32 -14.12 -10.96
N ASP A 127 5.02 -14.69 -10.01
CA ASP A 127 5.71 -13.96 -8.95
C ASP A 127 7.12 -13.47 -9.40
N GLN A 128 7.81 -12.77 -8.50
CA GLN A 128 9.15 -12.23 -8.77
C GLN A 128 10.21 -13.31 -8.99
N GLN A 129 10.03 -14.50 -8.43
CA GLN A 129 10.93 -15.65 -8.61
C GLN A 129 10.70 -16.35 -9.94
N GLY A 130 9.65 -15.95 -10.70
CA GLY A 130 9.28 -16.55 -11.98
C GLY A 130 8.39 -17.79 -11.85
N SER A 131 7.91 -18.09 -10.65
CA SER A 131 6.94 -19.18 -10.42
C SER A 131 5.54 -18.72 -10.84
N THR A 132 4.82 -19.55 -11.58
CA THR A 132 3.45 -19.27 -12.01
C THR A 132 2.47 -20.20 -11.31
N ARG A 133 1.43 -19.62 -10.70
CA ARG A 133 0.35 -20.33 -10.01
C ARG A 133 -1.00 -19.89 -10.55
N GLU A 134 -1.94 -20.84 -10.63
CA GLU A 134 -3.31 -20.58 -11.07
C GLU A 134 -4.21 -20.18 -9.89
N PHE A 135 -5.10 -19.22 -10.14
CA PHE A 135 -6.13 -18.77 -9.22
C PHE A 135 -7.45 -18.57 -9.95
N ASP A 136 -8.55 -18.74 -9.23
CA ASP A 136 -9.89 -18.53 -9.77
C ASP A 136 -10.27 -17.06 -9.78
N LEU A 137 -9.79 -16.31 -8.78
CA LEU A 137 -10.10 -14.88 -8.59
C LEU A 137 -8.82 -14.08 -8.37
N LEU A 138 -8.86 -12.80 -8.76
CA LEU A 138 -7.80 -11.83 -8.53
C LEU A 138 -8.33 -10.57 -7.87
N VAL A 139 -7.69 -10.16 -6.78
CA VAL A 139 -7.88 -8.86 -6.13
C VAL A 139 -6.61 -8.04 -6.30
N VAL A 140 -6.74 -6.86 -6.92
CA VAL A 140 -5.61 -5.95 -7.16
C VAL A 140 -5.59 -4.87 -6.09
N GLY A 141 -4.70 -5.01 -5.11
CA GLY A 141 -4.49 -4.07 -4.00
C GLY A 141 -3.10 -3.42 -4.03
N ASN A 142 -2.55 -3.18 -5.22
CA ASN A 142 -1.19 -2.72 -5.45
C ASN A 142 -0.90 -1.27 -5.04
N GLY A 143 -1.90 -0.50 -4.60
CA GLY A 143 -1.75 0.92 -4.27
C GLY A 143 -1.66 1.82 -5.52
N HIS A 144 -1.53 3.14 -5.29
CA HIS A 144 -1.54 4.13 -6.38
C HIS A 144 -0.56 5.29 -6.19
N HIS A 145 0.27 5.29 -5.13
CA HIS A 145 1.22 6.38 -4.84
C HIS A 145 2.68 5.99 -5.10
N TRP A 146 2.94 4.84 -5.68
CA TRP A 146 4.28 4.29 -5.82
C TRP A 146 5.02 4.71 -7.10
N ASP A 147 4.31 5.31 -8.06
CA ASP A 147 4.88 5.77 -9.34
C ASP A 147 4.64 7.29 -9.50
N ALA A 148 5.73 8.06 -9.43
CA ALA A 148 5.69 9.51 -9.45
C ALA A 148 5.44 10.03 -10.87
N ARG A 149 4.33 10.75 -11.07
CA ARG A 149 4.02 11.39 -12.34
C ARG A 149 4.56 12.82 -12.36
N TYR A 150 5.55 13.07 -13.20
CA TYR A 150 6.10 14.40 -13.39
C TYR A 150 5.29 15.19 -14.41
N PRO A 151 4.97 16.49 -14.13
CA PRO A 151 4.37 17.36 -15.11
C PRO A 151 5.40 17.76 -16.19
N ASP A 152 4.92 17.98 -17.40
CA ASP A 152 5.70 18.54 -18.49
C ASP A 152 5.37 20.04 -18.62
N PHE A 153 6.31 20.89 -18.20
CA PHE A 153 6.17 22.35 -18.30
C PHE A 153 7.13 22.91 -19.36
N PRO A 154 6.70 23.89 -20.16
CA PRO A 154 7.58 24.55 -21.10
C PRO A 154 8.66 25.38 -20.39
N GLY A 155 9.87 25.38 -20.92
CA GLY A 155 11.01 26.14 -20.41
C GLY A 155 11.99 25.29 -19.61
N GLU A 156 12.96 25.94 -19.00
CA GLU A 156 14.01 25.30 -18.20
C GLU A 156 13.97 25.83 -16.78
N PHE A 157 14.06 24.92 -15.81
CA PHE A 157 14.30 25.24 -14.42
C PHE A 157 15.68 24.71 -14.01
N THR A 158 16.60 25.63 -13.72
CA THR A 158 18.00 25.30 -13.39
C THR A 158 18.22 25.01 -11.91
N GLY A 159 17.18 25.18 -11.08
CA GLY A 159 17.24 24.86 -9.65
C GLY A 159 17.02 23.37 -9.37
N GLU A 160 17.24 22.99 -8.12
CA GLU A 160 16.93 21.64 -7.65
C GLU A 160 15.41 21.43 -7.66
N SER A 161 14.95 20.26 -8.09
CA SER A 161 13.54 19.88 -8.09
C SER A 161 13.35 18.51 -7.48
N LEU A 162 12.22 18.31 -6.83
CA LEU A 162 11.87 17.08 -6.13
C LEU A 162 10.37 16.81 -6.30
N HIS A 163 10.02 15.59 -6.66
CA HIS A 163 8.62 15.17 -6.59
C HIS A 163 8.25 14.85 -5.13
N SER A 164 7.02 15.20 -4.71
CA SER A 164 6.55 14.93 -3.33
C SER A 164 6.65 13.47 -2.91
N HIS A 165 6.58 12.53 -3.85
CA HIS A 165 6.80 11.09 -3.60
C HIS A 165 8.17 10.79 -2.96
N HIS A 166 9.20 11.56 -3.32
CA HIS A 166 10.57 11.35 -2.84
C HIS A 166 10.94 12.21 -1.63
N TYR A 167 10.03 13.10 -1.19
CA TYR A 167 10.26 13.95 -0.02
C TYR A 167 10.24 13.09 1.25
N ILE A 168 11.23 13.28 2.11
CA ILE A 168 11.35 12.59 3.40
C ILE A 168 11.17 13.57 4.56
N ASP A 169 11.96 14.65 4.58
CA ASP A 169 11.94 15.71 5.56
C ASP A 169 12.69 16.95 5.01
N PRO A 170 12.73 18.09 5.74
CA PRO A 170 13.39 19.31 5.26
C PRO A 170 14.89 19.19 4.94
N GLN A 171 15.55 18.16 5.38
CA GLN A 171 16.99 17.92 5.11
C GLN A 171 17.22 16.74 4.15
N SER A 172 16.17 16.02 3.73
CA SER A 172 16.32 14.78 2.97
C SER A 172 15.21 14.57 1.96
N PRO A 173 15.51 14.14 0.72
CA PRO A 173 16.82 13.88 0.12
C PRO A 173 17.57 15.15 -0.31
N LEU A 174 16.95 16.32 -0.27
CA LEU A 174 17.55 17.64 -0.52
C LEU A 174 17.50 18.48 0.75
N ASP A 175 18.59 19.16 1.07
CA ASP A 175 18.56 20.14 2.17
C ASP A 175 17.82 21.40 1.73
N LEU A 176 16.62 21.58 2.27
CA LEU A 176 15.72 22.70 1.98
C LEU A 176 15.89 23.85 3.00
N THR A 177 16.77 23.70 3.98
CA THR A 177 16.95 24.66 5.06
C THR A 177 17.37 26.04 4.52
N GLY A 178 16.61 27.08 4.85
CA GLY A 178 16.86 28.46 4.41
C GLY A 178 16.62 28.73 2.92
N LYS A 179 16.15 27.74 2.15
CA LYS A 179 15.84 27.93 0.72
C LYS A 179 14.44 28.49 0.52
N ARG A 180 14.26 29.22 -0.58
CA ARG A 180 12.91 29.58 -1.08
C ARG A 180 12.39 28.41 -1.90
N ILE A 181 11.23 27.89 -1.52
CA ILE A 181 10.63 26.69 -2.12
C ILE A 181 9.36 27.11 -2.87
N LEU A 182 9.26 26.69 -4.12
CA LEU A 182 8.04 26.77 -4.88
C LEU A 182 7.37 25.37 -4.89
N VAL A 183 6.16 25.29 -4.37
CA VAL A 183 5.33 24.09 -4.42
C VAL A 183 4.39 24.21 -5.61
N VAL A 184 4.40 23.19 -6.49
CA VAL A 184 3.53 23.14 -7.67
C VAL A 184 2.45 22.09 -7.44
N GLY A 185 1.21 22.52 -7.29
CA GLY A 185 0.05 21.68 -7.01
C GLY A 185 -0.77 22.19 -5.83
N ILE A 186 -1.98 21.67 -5.69
CA ILE A 186 -2.93 21.98 -4.60
C ILE A 186 -3.58 20.74 -3.99
N GLY A 187 -3.04 19.54 -4.26
CA GLY A 187 -3.48 18.32 -3.63
C GLY A 187 -2.91 18.16 -2.22
N ASN A 188 -3.29 17.10 -1.51
CA ASN A 188 -2.89 16.83 -0.12
C ASN A 188 -1.36 16.82 0.08
N SER A 189 -0.59 16.43 -0.95
CA SER A 189 0.89 16.46 -0.86
C SER A 189 1.48 17.87 -1.00
N ALA A 190 0.69 18.89 -1.31
CA ALA A 190 1.13 20.28 -1.48
C ALA A 190 0.65 21.21 -0.34
N ALA A 191 -0.25 20.73 0.51
CA ALA A 191 -0.86 21.46 1.62
C ALA A 191 -0.01 21.42 2.89
#